data_e0939893d532eadda9a20decd766301c
#
_entry.id   e0939893d532eadda9a20decd766301c
#
_cell.length_a   1.000
_cell.length_b   1.000
_cell.length_c   1.000
_cell.angle_alpha   90.00
_cell.angle_beta   90.00
_cell.angle_gamma   90.00
#
_symmetry.space_group_name_H-M   'P 1'
#
loop_
_entity.id
_entity.type
_entity.pdbx_description
1 polymer ?
#
loop_
_entity_poly.entity_id
_entity_poly.type
_entity_poly.pdbx_seq_one_letter_code
_entity_poly.pdbx_strand_id
1 'polypeptide(L)'
;MKKLMQISLAGILALSFSTAVYASSDDPMEKAAEYRHDVFEVLAWHFGKMGAMIKGKVEFDKDDFATRANYVAALSAMPWEGFVEGSQGDSDAKAEIWTDKETFDNGAKMLQEKVAVLVKAAESAEKVDDVKPAFMDTAKLCKGCHKKFKKD
;
A
#
# COMPACT_ATOMS: atom_id res chain seq x y z
N MET A 1 46.59 -48.10 -46.83
CA MET A 1 46.59 -46.73 -46.27
C MET A 1 45.16 -46.38 -45.89
N LYS A 2 44.78 -46.62 -44.61
CA LYS A 2 43.41 -46.37 -44.09
C LYS A 2 43.39 -45.00 -43.44
N LYS A 3 42.61 -44.04 -43.95
CA LYS A 3 42.35 -42.75 -43.36
C LYS A 3 41.28 -42.92 -42.31
N LEU A 4 41.63 -42.68 -41.05
CA LEU A 4 40.69 -42.55 -39.93
C LEU A 4 40.00 -41.18 -40.01
N MET A 5 38.70 -41.23 -40.11
CA MET A 5 37.83 -40.02 -40.06
C MET A 5 37.43 -39.78 -38.58
N GLN A 6 37.94 -38.70 -38.00
CA GLN A 6 37.57 -38.29 -36.65
C GLN A 6 36.24 -37.52 -36.72
N ILE A 7 35.23 -38.06 -36.08
CA ILE A 7 33.92 -37.39 -35.90
C ILE A 7 34.01 -36.61 -34.58
N SER A 8 34.07 -35.30 -34.69
CA SER A 8 33.97 -34.39 -33.54
C SER A 8 32.50 -34.25 -33.10
N LEU A 9 32.21 -34.77 -31.93
CA LEU A 9 30.89 -34.65 -31.29
C LEU A 9 30.81 -33.29 -30.57
N ALA A 10 30.18 -32.29 -31.21
CA ALA A 10 29.90 -31.00 -30.61
C ALA A 10 28.71 -31.15 -29.65
N GLY A 11 28.99 -31.11 -28.34
CA GLY A 11 27.97 -31.14 -27.30
C GLY A 11 27.20 -29.80 -27.25
N ILE A 12 25.92 -29.84 -27.59
CA ILE A 12 25.02 -28.71 -27.41
C ILE A 12 24.59 -28.68 -25.95
N LEU A 13 25.12 -27.72 -25.18
CA LEU A 13 24.71 -27.45 -23.80
C LEU A 13 23.41 -26.65 -23.85
N ALA A 14 22.26 -27.32 -23.70
CA ALA A 14 20.96 -26.67 -23.59
C ALA A 14 20.85 -26.03 -22.21
N LEU A 15 20.99 -24.68 -22.11
CA LEU A 15 20.63 -23.92 -20.91
C LEU A 15 19.11 -23.93 -20.81
N SER A 16 18.58 -24.74 -19.89
CA SER A 16 17.17 -24.67 -19.48
C SER A 16 16.95 -23.44 -18.63
N PHE A 17 16.42 -22.39 -19.21
CA PHE A 17 15.88 -21.24 -18.46
C PHE A 17 14.58 -21.68 -17.79
N SER A 18 14.65 -22.01 -16.50
CA SER A 18 13.46 -22.17 -15.68
C SER A 18 12.86 -20.79 -15.43
N THR A 19 11.85 -20.41 -16.19
CA THR A 19 11.01 -19.25 -15.85
C THR A 19 10.16 -19.66 -14.65
N ALA A 20 10.47 -19.12 -13.47
CA ALA A 20 9.58 -19.18 -12.34
C ALA A 20 8.34 -18.36 -12.70
N VAL A 21 7.27 -19.04 -13.09
CA VAL A 21 5.93 -18.43 -13.19
C VAL A 21 5.48 -18.20 -11.76
N TYR A 22 5.44 -16.96 -11.31
CA TYR A 22 4.71 -16.59 -10.10
C TYR A 22 3.24 -16.86 -10.38
N ALA A 23 2.74 -18.01 -9.92
CA ALA A 23 1.33 -18.30 -9.91
C ALA A 23 0.70 -17.35 -8.87
N SER A 24 -0.03 -16.33 -9.31
CA SER A 24 -0.94 -15.61 -8.42
C SER A 24 -1.99 -16.63 -7.95
N SER A 25 -2.24 -16.67 -6.66
CA SER A 25 -3.28 -17.52 -6.08
C SER A 25 -4.63 -17.21 -6.73
N ASP A 26 -5.39 -18.26 -7.04
CA ASP A 26 -6.78 -18.10 -7.49
C ASP A 26 -7.77 -18.08 -6.31
N ASP A 27 -7.28 -18.17 -5.08
CA ASP A 27 -8.11 -18.06 -3.88
C ASP A 27 -8.68 -16.64 -3.73
N PRO A 28 -10.00 -16.45 -3.72
CA PRO A 28 -10.64 -15.14 -3.55
C PRO A 28 -10.27 -14.45 -2.24
N MET A 29 -9.98 -15.20 -1.17
CA MET A 29 -9.59 -14.65 0.14
C MET A 29 -8.18 -14.08 0.11
N GLU A 30 -7.28 -14.76 -0.57
CA GLU A 30 -5.91 -14.29 -0.77
C GLU A 30 -5.89 -13.05 -1.68
N LYS A 31 -6.63 -13.06 -2.78
CA LYS A 31 -6.81 -11.87 -3.63
C LYS A 31 -7.39 -10.66 -2.88
N ALA A 32 -8.34 -10.88 -1.97
CA ALA A 32 -8.87 -9.80 -1.14
C ALA A 32 -7.80 -9.24 -0.18
N ALA A 33 -6.94 -10.12 0.36
CA ALA A 33 -5.81 -9.72 1.20
C ALA A 33 -4.75 -8.92 0.41
N GLU A 34 -4.38 -9.36 -0.78
CA GLU A 34 -3.48 -8.66 -1.70
C GLU A 34 -4.05 -7.29 -2.09
N TYR A 35 -5.31 -7.24 -2.52
CA TYR A 35 -5.97 -6.00 -2.91
C TYR A 35 -5.87 -4.91 -1.82
N ARG A 36 -6.27 -5.23 -0.57
CA ARG A 36 -6.21 -4.23 0.50
C ARG A 36 -4.78 -3.82 0.84
N HIS A 37 -3.82 -4.76 0.75
CA HIS A 37 -2.40 -4.49 0.94
C HIS A 37 -1.91 -3.48 -0.09
N ASP A 38 -2.13 -3.73 -1.37
CA ASP A 38 -1.66 -2.88 -2.46
C ASP A 38 -2.27 -1.48 -2.41
N VAL A 39 -3.56 -1.37 -2.07
CA VAL A 39 -4.21 -0.06 -1.89
C VAL A 39 -3.54 0.72 -0.75
N PHE A 40 -3.26 0.07 0.39
CA PHE A 40 -2.57 0.74 1.49
C PHE A 40 -1.12 1.09 1.16
N GLU A 41 -0.40 0.29 0.37
CA GLU A 41 0.96 0.63 -0.08
C GLU A 41 0.97 1.88 -0.95
N VAL A 42 0.04 1.98 -1.91
CA VAL A 42 -0.08 3.18 -2.76
C VAL A 42 -0.50 4.40 -1.92
N LEU A 43 -1.42 4.23 -0.96
CA LEU A 43 -1.82 5.29 -0.03
C LEU A 43 -0.61 5.77 0.79
N ALA A 44 0.14 4.83 1.37
CA ALA A 44 1.34 5.13 2.16
C ALA A 44 2.42 5.84 1.34
N TRP A 45 2.58 5.50 0.07
CA TRP A 45 3.48 6.20 -0.85
C TRP A 45 3.13 7.68 -0.95
N HIS A 46 1.87 8.02 -1.23
CA HIS A 46 1.44 9.42 -1.36
C HIS A 46 1.53 10.16 -0.03
N PHE A 47 1.04 9.55 1.04
CA PHE A 47 1.09 10.12 2.39
C PHE A 47 2.54 10.34 2.88
N GLY A 48 3.46 9.43 2.53
CA GLY A 48 4.88 9.55 2.82
C GLY A 48 5.56 10.73 2.14
N LYS A 49 5.20 11.03 0.87
CA LYS A 49 5.68 12.21 0.15
C LYS A 49 5.19 13.52 0.81
N MET A 50 3.92 13.57 1.20
CA MET A 50 3.37 14.70 1.98
C MET A 50 4.13 14.83 3.31
N GLY A 51 4.38 13.72 4.00
CA GLY A 51 5.15 13.69 5.24
C GLY A 51 6.60 14.18 5.10
N ALA A 52 7.22 14.03 3.92
CA ALA A 52 8.55 14.59 3.64
C ALA A 52 8.50 16.13 3.60
N MET A 53 7.48 16.73 2.98
CA MET A 53 7.25 18.17 2.97
C MET A 53 6.97 18.71 4.39
N ILE A 54 6.09 18.03 5.14
CA ILE A 54 5.76 18.40 6.54
C ILE A 54 6.99 18.43 7.45
N LYS A 55 7.94 17.53 7.22
CA LYS A 55 9.20 17.42 7.99
C LYS A 55 10.32 18.31 7.47
N GLY A 56 10.10 19.08 6.41
CA GLY A 56 11.11 19.90 5.76
C GLY A 56 12.26 19.10 5.11
N LYS A 57 12.02 17.82 4.78
CA LYS A 57 13.01 16.99 4.05
C LYS A 57 13.07 17.33 2.57
N VAL A 58 12.00 17.88 2.04
CA VAL A 58 11.87 18.47 0.70
C VAL A 58 11.09 19.77 0.83
N GLU A 59 11.26 20.67 -0.15
CA GLU A 59 10.52 21.93 -0.22
C GLU A 59 8.99 21.68 -0.27
N PHE A 60 8.22 22.58 0.34
CA PHE A 60 6.77 22.50 0.30
C PHE A 60 6.26 23.01 -1.05
N ASP A 61 5.70 22.10 -1.83
CA ASP A 61 4.98 22.39 -3.07
C ASP A 61 3.48 22.19 -2.78
N LYS A 62 2.73 23.31 -2.79
CA LYS A 62 1.31 23.29 -2.44
C LYS A 62 0.46 22.52 -3.44
N ASP A 63 0.81 22.57 -4.73
CA ASP A 63 0.03 21.92 -5.78
C ASP A 63 0.27 20.40 -5.77
N ASP A 64 1.52 19.97 -5.58
CA ASP A 64 1.84 18.54 -5.37
C ASP A 64 1.22 18.02 -4.06
N PHE A 65 1.24 18.81 -2.98
CA PHE A 65 0.61 18.43 -1.72
C PHE A 65 -0.90 18.25 -1.86
N ALA A 66 -1.60 19.19 -2.50
CA ALA A 66 -3.04 19.10 -2.75
C ALA A 66 -3.40 17.93 -3.66
N THR A 67 -2.62 17.70 -4.71
CA THR A 67 -2.77 16.54 -5.60
C THR A 67 -2.68 15.24 -4.84
N ARG A 68 -1.66 15.09 -3.95
CA ARG A 68 -1.49 13.89 -3.12
C ARG A 68 -2.58 13.74 -2.09
N ALA A 69 -3.07 14.82 -1.49
CA ALA A 69 -4.20 14.79 -0.56
C ALA A 69 -5.46 14.20 -1.23
N ASN A 70 -5.73 14.56 -2.49
CA ASN A 70 -6.83 13.99 -3.27
C ASN A 70 -6.62 12.51 -3.58
N TYR A 71 -5.40 12.07 -3.91
CA TYR A 71 -5.10 10.64 -4.08
C TYR A 71 -5.31 9.86 -2.78
N VAL A 72 -4.83 10.39 -1.65
CA VAL A 72 -5.04 9.78 -0.33
C VAL A 72 -6.53 9.70 0.00
N ALA A 73 -7.34 10.70 -0.37
CA ALA A 73 -8.78 10.68 -0.16
C ALA A 73 -9.45 9.55 -0.95
N ALA A 74 -9.15 9.43 -2.24
CA ALA A 74 -9.68 8.36 -3.07
C ALA A 74 -9.27 6.97 -2.55
N LEU A 75 -7.97 6.79 -2.27
CA LEU A 75 -7.43 5.52 -1.78
C LEU A 75 -7.95 5.16 -0.38
N SER A 76 -8.24 6.13 0.49
CA SER A 76 -8.76 5.88 1.84
C SER A 76 -10.16 5.27 1.86
N ALA A 77 -10.89 5.30 0.75
CA ALA A 77 -12.21 4.71 0.62
C ALA A 77 -12.20 3.26 0.14
N MET A 78 -11.12 2.79 -0.48
CA MET A 78 -11.08 1.55 -1.25
C MET A 78 -10.77 0.28 -0.43
N PRO A 79 -9.82 0.22 0.51
CA PRO A 79 -9.26 -1.05 1.00
C PRO A 79 -10.26 -1.87 1.84
N TRP A 80 -11.33 -1.26 2.30
CA TRP A 80 -12.24 -1.84 3.29
C TRP A 80 -13.01 -3.05 2.78
N GLU A 81 -13.34 -3.08 1.49
CA GLU A 81 -13.98 -4.23 0.84
C GLU A 81 -13.08 -5.48 0.80
N GLY A 82 -11.77 -5.32 0.92
CA GLY A 82 -10.82 -6.43 1.01
C GLY A 82 -10.74 -7.10 2.40
N PHE A 83 -11.46 -6.58 3.42
CA PHE A 83 -11.53 -7.19 4.76
C PHE A 83 -12.74 -8.12 4.90
N VAL A 84 -12.90 -9.04 3.95
CA VAL A 84 -13.93 -10.07 4.01
C VAL A 84 -13.58 -11.15 5.05
N GLU A 85 -14.60 -11.81 5.60
CA GLU A 85 -14.39 -12.91 6.56
C GLU A 85 -13.58 -14.04 5.91
N GLY A 86 -12.60 -14.57 6.62
CA GLY A 86 -11.68 -15.59 6.10
C GLY A 86 -10.48 -15.07 5.32
N SER A 87 -10.42 -13.77 4.99
CA SER A 87 -9.27 -13.18 4.26
C SER A 87 -8.09 -12.80 5.14
N GLN A 88 -8.02 -13.28 6.38
CA GLN A 88 -6.88 -13.03 7.26
C GLN A 88 -5.60 -13.61 6.67
N GLY A 89 -5.59 -14.91 6.32
CA GLY A 89 -4.46 -15.61 5.71
C GLY A 89 -3.12 -15.30 6.40
N ASP A 90 -2.06 -15.28 5.62
CA ASP A 90 -0.70 -14.90 6.06
C ASP A 90 -0.47 -13.38 6.07
N SER A 91 -1.54 -12.57 5.93
CA SER A 91 -1.42 -11.11 5.95
C SER A 91 -1.10 -10.58 7.36
N ASP A 92 -0.66 -9.30 7.39
CA ASP A 92 -0.42 -8.57 8.64
C ASP A 92 -1.69 -8.21 9.41
N ALA A 93 -2.89 -8.59 8.92
CA ALA A 93 -4.15 -8.31 9.59
C ALA A 93 -4.30 -9.16 10.86
N LYS A 94 -4.62 -8.51 11.99
CA LYS A 94 -4.96 -9.21 13.24
C LYS A 94 -6.40 -9.70 13.22
N ALA A 95 -6.69 -10.75 13.98
CA ALA A 95 -8.03 -11.33 14.12
C ALA A 95 -9.06 -10.33 14.68
N GLU A 96 -8.59 -9.35 15.44
CA GLU A 96 -9.40 -8.28 16.04
C GLU A 96 -10.17 -7.45 14.99
N ILE A 97 -9.74 -7.43 13.73
CA ILE A 97 -10.48 -6.79 12.63
C ILE A 97 -11.88 -7.39 12.49
N TRP A 98 -12.00 -8.72 12.63
CA TRP A 98 -13.26 -9.45 12.48
C TRP A 98 -13.99 -9.66 13.80
N THR A 99 -13.28 -9.74 14.94
CA THR A 99 -13.89 -9.92 16.27
C THR A 99 -14.32 -8.61 16.93
N ASP A 100 -13.75 -7.47 16.54
CA ASP A 100 -14.12 -6.11 16.98
C ASP A 100 -14.41 -5.22 15.76
N LYS A 101 -15.27 -5.73 14.88
CA LYS A 101 -15.56 -5.11 13.59
C LYS A 101 -16.13 -3.70 13.72
N GLU A 102 -16.94 -3.45 14.74
CA GLU A 102 -17.50 -2.12 14.98
C GLU A 102 -16.42 -1.06 15.21
N THR A 103 -15.42 -1.36 16.03
CA THR A 103 -14.30 -0.44 16.25
C THR A 103 -13.46 -0.26 14.98
N PHE A 104 -13.26 -1.34 14.22
CA PHE A 104 -12.52 -1.29 12.96
C PHE A 104 -13.24 -0.41 11.93
N ASP A 105 -14.53 -0.62 11.71
CA ASP A 105 -15.35 0.14 10.77
C ASP A 105 -15.46 1.63 11.17
N ASN A 106 -15.57 1.92 12.47
CA ASN A 106 -15.54 3.28 12.98
C ASN A 106 -14.17 3.95 12.71
N GLY A 107 -13.07 3.20 12.88
CA GLY A 107 -11.72 3.67 12.53
C GLY A 107 -11.59 4.03 11.04
N ALA A 108 -12.17 3.22 10.16
CA ALA A 108 -12.22 3.48 8.72
C ALA A 108 -12.96 4.78 8.38
N LYS A 109 -14.13 4.99 8.97
CA LYS A 109 -14.93 6.22 8.79
C LYS A 109 -14.19 7.45 9.31
N MET A 110 -13.61 7.37 10.49
CA MET A 110 -12.82 8.47 11.08
C MET A 110 -11.61 8.83 10.18
N LEU A 111 -10.95 7.84 9.57
CA LEU A 111 -9.86 8.10 8.64
C LEU A 111 -10.34 8.93 7.45
N GLN A 112 -11.44 8.52 6.80
CA GLN A 112 -12.01 9.22 5.64
C GLN A 112 -12.43 10.66 6.01
N GLU A 113 -13.04 10.86 7.18
CA GLU A 113 -13.40 12.19 7.69
C GLU A 113 -12.16 13.08 7.89
N LYS A 114 -11.09 12.55 8.49
CA LYS A 114 -9.84 13.32 8.69
C LYS A 114 -9.12 13.60 7.39
N VAL A 115 -9.14 12.66 6.45
CA VAL A 115 -8.59 12.89 5.12
C VAL A 115 -9.39 13.97 4.36
N ALA A 116 -10.71 14.02 4.50
CA ALA A 116 -11.51 15.09 3.91
C ALA A 116 -11.15 16.48 4.49
N VAL A 117 -10.85 16.55 5.79
CA VAL A 117 -10.32 17.79 6.43
C VAL A 117 -8.95 18.15 5.87
N LEU A 118 -8.07 17.13 5.65
CA LEU A 118 -6.74 17.35 5.06
C LEU A 118 -6.83 17.88 3.63
N VAL A 119 -7.74 17.35 2.80
CA VAL A 119 -7.99 17.86 1.44
C VAL A 119 -8.40 19.34 1.48
N LYS A 120 -9.37 19.70 2.32
CA LYS A 120 -9.82 21.09 2.45
C LYS A 120 -8.69 22.03 2.90
N ALA A 121 -7.87 21.59 3.84
CA ALA A 121 -6.71 22.37 4.25
C ALA A 121 -5.69 22.54 3.12
N ALA A 122 -5.48 21.48 2.29
CA ALA A 122 -4.56 21.51 1.17
C ALA A 122 -5.02 22.44 0.02
N GLU A 123 -6.33 22.51 -0.23
CA GLU A 123 -6.91 23.38 -1.27
C GLU A 123 -6.64 24.88 -1.05
N SER A 124 -6.54 25.30 0.21
CA SER A 124 -6.32 26.71 0.58
C SER A 124 -4.94 27.02 1.13
N ALA A 125 -4.03 26.03 1.12
CA ALA A 125 -2.71 26.18 1.72
C ALA A 125 -1.78 27.06 0.90
N GLU A 126 -1.07 27.96 1.58
CA GLU A 126 0.04 28.73 0.98
C GLU A 126 1.40 28.30 1.59
N LYS A 127 1.40 27.69 2.73
CA LYS A 127 2.62 27.24 3.45
C LYS A 127 2.36 25.95 4.22
N VAL A 128 3.45 25.28 4.59
CA VAL A 128 3.40 23.99 5.30
C VAL A 128 2.61 24.02 6.60
N ASP A 129 2.62 25.14 7.31
CA ASP A 129 1.92 25.28 8.60
C ASP A 129 0.39 25.22 8.43
N ASP A 130 -0.14 25.57 7.25
CA ASP A 130 -1.58 25.55 6.99
C ASP A 130 -2.13 24.12 6.89
N VAL A 131 -1.31 23.15 6.47
CA VAL A 131 -1.70 21.75 6.31
C VAL A 131 -1.22 20.83 7.43
N LYS A 132 -0.21 21.25 8.19
CA LYS A 132 0.46 20.44 9.21
C LYS A 132 -0.48 19.87 10.28
N PRO A 133 -1.42 20.63 10.87
CA PRO A 133 -2.33 20.09 11.87
C PRO A 133 -3.21 18.96 11.31
N ALA A 134 -3.83 19.15 10.16
CA ALA A 134 -4.69 18.15 9.51
C ALA A 134 -3.91 16.90 9.11
N PHE A 135 -2.68 17.07 8.59
CA PHE A 135 -1.78 15.95 8.27
C PHE A 135 -1.44 15.14 9.53
N MET A 136 -1.08 15.81 10.63
CA MET A 136 -0.70 15.13 11.88
C MET A 136 -1.88 14.40 12.51
N ASP A 137 -3.10 14.95 12.43
CA ASP A 137 -4.31 14.29 12.90
C ASP A 137 -4.58 13.00 12.10
N THR A 138 -4.45 13.06 10.78
CA THR A 138 -4.58 11.87 9.90
C THR A 138 -3.52 10.82 10.24
N ALA A 139 -2.24 11.21 10.38
CA ALA A 139 -1.15 10.32 10.76
C ALA A 139 -1.38 9.63 12.11
N LYS A 140 -2.00 10.33 13.07
CA LYS A 140 -2.32 9.79 14.38
C LYS A 140 -3.35 8.67 14.33
N LEU A 141 -4.36 8.80 13.45
CA LEU A 141 -5.33 7.74 13.21
C LEU A 141 -4.69 6.51 12.57
N CYS A 142 -3.87 6.70 11.54
CA CYS A 142 -3.13 5.59 10.91
C CYS A 142 -2.35 4.79 11.96
N LYS A 143 -1.58 5.49 12.80
CA LYS A 143 -0.80 4.85 13.88
C LYS A 143 -1.68 4.12 14.90
N GLY A 144 -2.80 4.72 15.29
CA GLY A 144 -3.74 4.13 16.26
C GLY A 144 -4.37 2.83 15.73
N CYS A 145 -4.83 2.87 14.47
CA CYS A 145 -5.40 1.71 13.79
C CYS A 145 -4.36 0.58 13.65
N HIS A 146 -3.14 0.88 13.16
CA HIS A 146 -2.08 -0.11 13.01
C HIS A 146 -1.71 -0.78 14.33
N LYS A 147 -1.58 -0.02 15.41
CA LYS A 147 -1.29 -0.58 16.74
C LYS A 147 -2.33 -1.61 17.17
N LYS A 148 -3.61 -1.40 16.85
CA LYS A 148 -4.70 -2.29 17.26
C LYS A 148 -4.90 -3.46 16.32
N PHE A 149 -4.82 -3.24 15.01
CA PHE A 149 -5.32 -4.16 13.98
C PHE A 149 -4.25 -4.73 13.04
N LYS A 150 -2.99 -4.24 13.10
CA LYS A 150 -1.88 -4.74 12.29
C LYS A 150 -0.85 -5.47 13.14
N LYS A 151 -0.32 -6.62 12.66
CA LYS A 151 0.84 -7.31 13.25
C LYS A 151 2.10 -6.43 13.12
N ASP A 152 3.04 -6.59 14.04
CA ASP A 152 4.35 -5.90 14.03
C ASP A 152 5.31 -6.57 13.03
#